data_9b7f689b110d3a69b3027630717b9857
#
_entry.id   9b7f689b110d3a69b3027630717b9857
#
_cell.length_a   1.000
_cell.length_b   1.000
_cell.length_c   1.000
_cell.angle_alpha   90.00
_cell.angle_beta   90.00
_cell.angle_gamma   90.00
#
_symmetry.space_group_name_H-M   'P 1'
#
loop_
_entity.id
_entity.type
_entity.pdbx_description
1 polymer ?
#
loop_
_entity_poly.entity_id
_entity_poly.type
_entity_poly.pdbx_seq_one_letter_code
_entity_poly.pdbx_strand_id
1 'polypeptide(L)'
;MKFLLTLLATGFLFTAAWAAEPVNVNTASAEEISENLKGIGPSKAQLIVDYRDANGTFLHADELVNVKGIGIKTVDRNRGMIILQDEEVSVEN
;
A
#
# COMPACT_ATOMS: atom_id res chain seq x y z
N MET A 1 18.66 4.53 -49.14
CA MET A 1 18.44 4.62 -48.53
C MET A 1 18.07 4.46 -47.71
N LYS A 2 17.97 4.36 -47.34
CA LYS A 2 17.62 4.29 -46.57
C LYS A 2 17.36 4.27 -45.46
N PHE A 3 17.07 4.27 -44.94
CA PHE A 3 16.73 4.28 -43.88
C PHE A 3 16.51 4.04 -42.85
N LEU A 4 16.44 3.95 -42.46
CA LEU A 4 16.17 3.78 -41.59
C LEU A 4 15.95 3.79 -40.59
N LEU A 5 15.76 3.79 -40.16
CA LEU A 5 15.44 3.82 -39.20
C LEU A 5 15.19 3.65 -38.31
N THR A 6 14.94 3.58 -37.92
CA THR A 6 14.62 3.49 -37.11
C THR A 6 14.46 3.45 -36.14
N LEU A 7 14.39 3.33 -35.69
CA LEU A 7 14.12 3.27 -34.72
C LEU A 7 14.02 3.23 -33.81
N LEU A 8 13.80 3.21 -33.42
CA LEU A 8 13.68 3.24 -32.64
C LEU A 8 13.38 3.28 -31.74
N ALA A 9 13.02 3.28 -31.40
CA ALA A 9 12.67 3.31 -30.57
C ALA A 9 12.63 3.26 -29.74
N THR A 10 12.42 3.06 -29.39
CA THR A 10 12.33 2.99 -28.66
C THR A 10 12.45 3.02 -27.73
N GLY A 11 12.39 2.86 -27.27
CA GLY A 11 12.48 2.87 -26.35
C GLY A 11 12.07 3.11 -25.34
N PHE A 12 11.55 3.39 -25.07
CA PHE A 12 11.13 3.73 -24.10
C PHE A 12 10.69 3.09 -23.22
N LEU A 13 10.89 2.90 -22.48
CA LEU A 13 10.63 2.37 -21.59
C LEU A 13 10.04 2.67 -20.70
N PHE A 14 9.54 2.58 -20.21
CA PHE A 14 8.84 2.81 -19.55
C PHE A 14 8.90 2.01 -18.56
N THR A 15 9.30 2.15 -17.71
CA THR A 15 9.40 1.42 -16.76
C THR A 15 8.45 1.67 -16.00
N ALA A 16 7.72 1.08 -15.76
CA ALA A 16 6.73 1.23 -15.00
C ALA A 16 7.14 1.22 -13.79
N ALA A 17 7.23 2.09 -13.23
CA ALA A 17 7.54 2.04 -12.02
C ALA A 17 6.51 1.65 -11.26
N TRP A 18 6.61 0.97 -10.29
CA TRP A 18 5.65 0.66 -9.43
C TRP A 18 5.69 1.59 -8.36
N ALA A 19 5.09 2.67 -8.40
CA ALA A 19 4.98 3.59 -7.30
C ALA A 19 4.06 3.00 -6.30
N ALA A 20 4.39 3.02 -5.06
CA ALA A 20 3.49 2.56 -4.02
C ALA A 20 2.27 3.45 -3.99
N GLU A 21 1.15 2.90 -3.63
CA GLU A 21 -0.09 3.64 -3.56
C GLU A 21 -0.65 3.60 -2.17
N PRO A 22 -1.40 4.59 -1.75
CA PRO A 22 -2.03 4.56 -0.45
C PRO A 22 -2.94 3.34 -0.33
N VAL A 23 -2.99 2.80 0.88
CA VAL A 23 -3.72 1.57 1.12
C VAL A 23 -4.68 1.75 2.27
N ASN A 24 -5.91 1.35 2.07
CA ASN A 24 -6.87 1.35 3.16
C ASN A 24 -6.72 0.04 3.91
N VAL A 25 -6.07 0.08 5.06
CA VAL A 25 -5.78 -1.14 5.80
C VAL A 25 -7.04 -1.81 6.34
N ASN A 26 -8.16 -1.11 6.33
CA ASN A 26 -9.41 -1.69 6.80
C ASN A 26 -10.14 -2.47 5.72
N THR A 27 -9.79 -2.26 4.46
CA THR A 27 -10.49 -2.95 3.37
C THR A 27 -9.58 -3.67 2.40
N ALA A 28 -8.31 -3.37 2.39
CA ALA A 28 -7.40 -3.95 1.41
C ALA A 28 -7.14 -5.41 1.65
N SER A 29 -6.75 -6.12 0.64
CA SER A 29 -6.34 -7.51 0.78
C SER A 29 -4.94 -7.55 1.37
N ALA A 30 -4.53 -8.68 1.88
CA ALA A 30 -3.17 -8.85 2.40
C ALA A 30 -2.15 -8.56 1.30
N GLU A 31 -2.46 -8.99 0.08
CA GLU A 31 -1.58 -8.78 -1.01
C GLU A 31 -1.38 -7.32 -1.30
N GLU A 32 -2.45 -6.58 -1.32
CA GLU A 32 -2.41 -5.17 -1.55
C GLU A 32 -1.62 -4.44 -0.47
N ILE A 33 -1.81 -4.82 0.76
CA ILE A 33 -1.09 -4.24 1.87
C ILE A 33 0.40 -4.49 1.73
N SER A 34 0.77 -5.73 1.45
CA SER A 34 2.19 -6.06 1.39
C SER A 34 2.88 -5.41 0.19
N GLU A 35 2.14 -5.16 -0.86
CA GLU A 35 2.72 -4.55 -2.04
C GLU A 35 2.98 -3.07 -1.87
N ASN A 36 2.25 -2.42 -1.02
CA ASN A 36 2.31 -0.98 -0.94
C ASN A 36 2.88 -0.41 0.34
N LEU A 37 2.94 -1.18 1.40
CA LEU A 37 3.49 -0.68 2.65
C LEU A 37 4.89 -1.22 2.89
N LYS A 38 5.79 -0.35 3.30
CA LYS A 38 7.16 -0.74 3.48
C LYS A 38 7.35 -1.55 4.72
N GLY A 39 8.13 -2.60 4.63
CA GLY A 39 8.42 -3.43 5.81
C GLY A 39 7.31 -4.35 6.22
N ILE A 40 6.24 -4.44 5.42
CA ILE A 40 5.15 -5.33 5.73
C ILE A 40 5.04 -6.34 4.60
N GLY A 41 5.61 -7.48 4.82
CA GLY A 41 5.55 -8.56 3.84
C GLY A 41 4.27 -9.31 3.94
N PRO A 42 4.12 -10.39 3.17
CA PRO A 42 2.87 -11.13 3.10
C PRO A 42 2.39 -11.66 4.45
N SER A 43 3.27 -12.14 5.27
CA SER A 43 2.87 -12.69 6.55
C SER A 43 2.32 -11.64 7.47
N LYS A 44 2.99 -10.48 7.57
CA LYS A 44 2.50 -9.42 8.43
C LYS A 44 1.23 -8.81 7.87
N ALA A 45 1.13 -8.74 6.55
CA ALA A 45 -0.08 -8.24 5.92
C ALA A 45 -1.27 -9.13 6.25
N GLN A 46 -1.06 -10.43 6.26
CA GLN A 46 -2.13 -11.35 6.60
C GLN A 46 -2.53 -11.15 8.07
N LEU A 47 -1.58 -10.87 8.94
CA LEU A 47 -1.90 -10.64 10.34
C LEU A 47 -2.69 -9.35 10.51
N ILE A 48 -2.48 -8.35 9.66
CA ILE A 48 -3.28 -7.15 9.70
C ILE A 48 -4.73 -7.48 9.34
N VAL A 49 -4.92 -8.27 8.29
CA VAL A 49 -6.25 -8.66 7.85
C VAL A 49 -6.93 -9.47 8.96
N ASP A 50 -6.22 -10.40 9.55
CA ASP A 50 -6.77 -11.24 10.59
C ASP A 50 -7.16 -10.40 11.81
N TYR A 51 -6.34 -9.43 12.14
CA TYR A 51 -6.58 -8.59 13.29
C TYR A 51 -7.86 -7.76 13.08
N ARG A 52 -8.00 -7.14 11.91
CA ARG A 52 -9.17 -6.32 11.69
C ARG A 52 -10.44 -7.17 11.62
N ASP A 53 -10.33 -8.39 11.11
CA ASP A 53 -11.47 -9.28 11.04
C ASP A 53 -11.92 -9.70 12.44
N ALA A 54 -11.00 -9.83 13.35
CA ALA A 54 -11.33 -10.26 14.68
C ALA A 54 -11.67 -9.11 15.62
N ASN A 55 -11.13 -7.92 15.38
CA ASN A 55 -11.23 -6.83 16.33
C ASN A 55 -11.95 -5.59 15.82
N GLY A 56 -12.28 -5.58 14.54
CA GLY A 56 -12.93 -4.41 13.97
C GLY A 56 -11.93 -3.52 13.30
N THR A 57 -12.40 -2.45 12.70
CA THR A 57 -11.55 -1.59 11.90
C THR A 57 -10.56 -0.82 12.75
N PHE A 58 -9.44 -0.48 12.15
CA PHE A 58 -8.47 0.38 12.79
C PHE A 58 -9.02 1.82 12.72
N LEU A 59 -8.95 2.54 13.81
CA LEU A 59 -9.39 3.92 13.85
C LEU A 59 -8.23 4.89 13.77
N HIS A 60 -7.05 4.43 14.05
CA HIS A 60 -5.85 5.23 13.96
C HIS A 60 -4.72 4.37 13.43
N ALA A 61 -3.81 4.97 12.69
CA ALA A 61 -2.68 4.21 12.16
C ALA A 61 -1.85 3.58 13.26
N ASP A 62 -1.77 4.23 14.41
CA ASP A 62 -0.98 3.67 15.52
C ASP A 62 -1.51 2.36 16.01
N GLU A 63 -2.76 2.06 15.77
CA GLU A 63 -3.32 0.79 16.23
C GLU A 63 -2.70 -0.38 15.50
N LEU A 64 -2.03 -0.15 14.40
CA LEU A 64 -1.37 -1.24 13.71
C LEU A 64 -0.28 -1.88 14.58
N VAL A 65 0.21 -1.19 15.60
CA VAL A 65 1.20 -1.80 16.48
C VAL A 65 0.60 -2.93 17.29
N ASN A 66 -0.72 -3.02 17.36
CA ASN A 66 -1.35 -4.13 18.06
C ASN A 66 -1.25 -5.42 17.26
N VAL A 67 -0.87 -5.33 16.00
CA VAL A 67 -0.70 -6.51 15.17
C VAL A 67 0.70 -7.06 15.42
N LYS A 68 0.77 -8.37 15.69
CA LYS A 68 2.02 -8.96 16.01
C LYS A 68 3.04 -8.73 14.90
N GLY A 69 4.21 -8.29 15.25
CA GLY A 69 5.27 -8.08 14.30
C GLY A 69 5.32 -6.67 13.71
N ILE A 70 4.39 -5.80 14.07
CA ILE A 70 4.39 -4.44 13.53
C ILE A 70 4.72 -3.48 14.65
N GLY A 71 5.83 -2.79 14.52
CA GLY A 71 6.25 -1.83 15.51
C GLY A 71 5.97 -0.42 15.07
N ILE A 72 6.17 0.53 15.97
CA ILE A 72 5.88 1.90 15.68
C ILE A 72 6.76 2.47 14.58
N LYS A 73 7.97 2.00 14.45
CA LYS A 73 8.81 2.50 13.38
C LYS A 73 8.30 2.11 12.01
N THR A 74 7.73 0.94 11.90
CA THR A 74 7.14 0.50 10.64
C THR A 74 5.92 1.35 10.35
N VAL A 75 5.13 1.65 11.37
CA VAL A 75 3.96 2.50 11.18
C VAL A 75 4.41 3.89 10.76
N ASP A 76 5.42 4.43 11.41
CA ASP A 76 5.89 5.77 11.09
C ASP A 76 6.37 5.89 9.66
N ARG A 77 7.01 4.86 9.16
CA ARG A 77 7.48 4.90 7.79
C ARG A 77 6.36 4.86 6.78
N ASN A 78 5.20 4.44 7.20
CA ASN A 78 4.08 4.24 6.27
C ASN A 78 2.92 5.19 6.50
N ARG A 79 3.03 6.16 7.41
CA ARG A 79 1.89 7.01 7.75
C ARG A 79 1.27 7.69 6.56
N GLY A 80 2.06 8.15 5.64
CA GLY A 80 1.52 8.82 4.49
C GLY A 80 0.82 7.91 3.51
N MET A 81 0.96 6.60 3.70
CA MET A 81 0.38 5.64 2.80
C MET A 81 -0.78 4.88 3.43
N ILE A 82 -1.06 5.11 4.70
CA ILE A 82 -2.13 4.39 5.39
C ILE A 82 -3.40 5.20 5.36
N ILE A 83 -4.45 4.60 4.84
CA ILE A 83 -5.77 5.21 4.81
C ILE A 83 -6.67 4.35 5.66
N LEU A 84 -7.55 4.98 6.40
CA LEU A 84 -8.43 4.25 7.32
C LEU A 84 -9.89 4.33 6.93
N GLN A 85 -10.26 5.20 5.99
CA GLN A 85 -11.62 5.27 5.55
C GLN A 85 -11.66 5.58 4.09
N ASP A 86 -12.79 5.36 3.47
CA ASP A 86 -12.94 5.57 2.07
C ASP A 86 -12.85 7.00 1.76
N GLU A 87 -12.19 7.37 0.70
CA GLU A 87 -12.06 8.68 0.51
C GLU A 87 -13.15 9.43 0.12
N GLU A 88 -14.10 8.91 -0.47
CA GLU A 88 -15.21 9.71 -0.83
C GLU A 88 -15.93 10.16 0.28
N VAL A 89 -15.73 9.61 1.39
CA VAL A 89 -16.46 10.02 2.46
C VAL A 89 -16.14 11.35 2.83
N SER A 90 -15.12 11.79 2.46
CA SER A 90 -14.85 13.00 2.91
C SER A 90 -15.60 14.03 2.46
N VAL A 91 -16.33 13.97 1.97
CA VAL A 91 -17.01 15.05 1.59
C VAL A 91 -17.76 15.55 2.30
N GLU A 92 -18.10 15.86 2.79
CA GLU A 92 -18.81 16.41 3.39
C GLU A 92 -19.03 17.21 3.72
N ASN A 93 -19.38 17.44 3.75
CA ASN A 93 -19.62 18.34 4.03
C ASN A 93 -19.81 18.84 4.03
#